data_3873b897298f12db0a4c25c8a1b7b88b
#
_entry.id   3873b897298f12db0a4c25c8a1b7b88b
#
_cell.length_a   1.000
_cell.length_b   1.000
_cell.length_c   1.000
_cell.angle_alpha   90.00
_cell.angle_beta   90.00
_cell.angle_gamma   90.00
#
_symmetry.space_group_name_H-M   'P 1'
#
loop_
_entity.id
_entity.type
_entity.pdbx_description
1 polymer ?
#
loop_
_entity_poly.entity_id
_entity_poly.type
_entity_poly.pdbx_seq_one_letter_code
_entity_poly.pdbx_strand_id
1 'polypeptide(L)'
;MIEVARLLKNEVDIRFLIIGEGKKKETLIKMTKEYGLSSCCFFTWQDRDTLPYSLAAADVGVVTLNDETAQVSVPSKTYNLLAVGAPLLCIAPKCSELAYLVSHYDNGTCFDKSEVRLMADYILTLKNNMELQKRLSDNSCNAAKDFTYQNAQNYV
;
A
#
# COMPACT_ATOMS: atom_id res chain seq x y z
N MET A 1 -3.04 -6.89 7.11
CA MET A 1 -1.69 -6.33 7.42
C MET A 1 -1.15 -6.70 8.81
N ILE A 2 -1.92 -6.68 9.90
CA ILE A 2 -1.39 -7.09 11.24
C ILE A 2 -0.88 -8.54 11.24
N GLU A 3 -1.57 -9.46 10.56
CA GLU A 3 -1.09 -10.83 10.41
C GLU A 3 0.21 -10.92 9.58
N VAL A 4 0.37 -10.07 8.56
CA VAL A 4 1.64 -9.95 7.82
C VAL A 4 2.75 -9.47 8.75
N ALA A 5 2.49 -8.41 9.54
CA ALA A 5 3.45 -7.92 10.53
C ALA A 5 3.83 -9.01 11.56
N ARG A 6 2.88 -9.89 11.91
CA ARG A 6 3.15 -11.02 12.81
C ARG A 6 4.11 -12.03 12.20
N LEU A 7 3.97 -12.33 10.91
CA LEU A 7 4.90 -13.21 10.18
C LEU A 7 6.30 -12.59 10.08
N LEU A 8 6.37 -11.26 9.95
CA LEU A 8 7.62 -10.51 9.81
C LEU A 8 8.15 -9.95 11.15
N LYS A 9 7.69 -10.48 12.28
CA LYS A 9 8.03 -9.97 13.62
C LYS A 9 9.53 -9.91 13.91
N ASN A 10 10.29 -10.84 13.35
CA ASN A 10 11.73 -10.94 13.56
C ASN A 10 12.56 -10.07 12.59
N GLU A 11 11.92 -9.41 11.63
CA GLU A 11 12.56 -8.52 10.67
C GLU A 11 12.70 -7.13 11.29
N VAL A 12 13.84 -6.87 11.92
CA VAL A 12 14.08 -5.64 12.72
C VAL A 12 14.07 -4.36 11.87
N ASP A 13 14.32 -4.47 10.57
CA ASP A 13 14.39 -3.34 9.63
C ASP A 13 13.03 -3.01 8.98
N ILE A 14 11.99 -3.82 9.23
CA ILE A 14 10.67 -3.59 8.68
C ILE A 14 9.80 -2.83 9.69
N ARG A 15 9.17 -1.74 9.23
CA ARG A 15 8.22 -0.94 10.00
C ARG A 15 6.89 -0.84 9.25
N PHE A 16 5.80 -0.97 9.99
CA PHE A 16 4.44 -0.80 9.49
C PHE A 16 3.89 0.52 10.02
N LEU A 17 3.74 1.50 9.14
CA LEU A 17 3.18 2.80 9.49
C LEU A 17 1.68 2.79 9.20
N ILE A 18 0.87 2.98 10.24
CA ILE A 18 -0.58 3.03 10.15
C ILE A 18 -1.01 4.45 10.51
N ILE A 19 -1.38 5.22 9.47
CA ILE A 19 -1.68 6.64 9.59
C ILE A 19 -3.17 6.86 9.41
N GLY A 20 -3.78 7.57 10.34
CA GLY A 20 -5.18 7.94 10.28
C GLY A 20 -5.99 7.54 11.51
N GLU A 21 -7.29 7.81 11.42
CA GLU A 21 -8.28 7.50 12.45
C GLU A 21 -9.35 6.55 11.86
N GLY A 22 -10.03 5.81 12.71
CA GLY A 22 -11.13 4.94 12.27
C GLY A 22 -11.56 3.95 13.35
N LYS A 23 -12.75 3.41 13.18
CA LYS A 23 -13.40 2.49 14.14
C LYS A 23 -12.55 1.24 14.48
N LYS A 24 -11.64 0.84 13.60
CA LYS A 24 -10.80 -0.35 13.81
C LYS A 24 -9.46 -0.05 14.49
N LYS A 25 -9.09 1.24 14.69
CA LYS A 25 -7.76 1.63 15.21
C LYS A 25 -7.47 0.99 16.57
N GLU A 26 -8.39 1.10 17.50
CA GLU A 26 -8.22 0.52 18.85
C GLU A 26 -8.06 -1.00 18.79
N THR A 27 -8.87 -1.68 17.98
CA THR A 27 -8.76 -3.13 17.78
C THR A 27 -7.38 -3.51 17.21
N LEU A 28 -6.88 -2.76 16.21
CA LEU A 28 -5.56 -3.00 15.62
C LEU A 28 -4.45 -2.78 16.66
N ILE A 29 -4.53 -1.70 17.46
CA ILE A 29 -3.58 -1.43 18.54
C ILE A 29 -3.59 -2.57 19.57
N LYS A 30 -4.77 -3.07 19.95
CA LYS A 30 -4.89 -4.20 20.88
C LYS A 30 -4.22 -5.46 20.31
N MET A 31 -4.50 -5.80 19.07
CA MET A 31 -3.88 -6.95 18.37
C MET A 31 -2.35 -6.82 18.32
N THR A 32 -1.81 -5.64 18.00
CA THR A 32 -0.35 -5.44 17.95
C THR A 32 0.31 -5.63 19.32
N LYS A 33 -0.35 -5.21 20.40
CA LYS A 33 0.13 -5.45 21.77
C LYS A 33 0.09 -6.94 22.13
N GLU A 34 -1.01 -7.63 21.82
CA GLU A 34 -1.18 -9.06 22.09
C GLU A 34 -0.14 -9.90 21.34
N TYR A 35 0.20 -9.54 20.10
CA TYR A 35 1.21 -10.22 19.30
C TYR A 35 2.64 -9.74 19.61
N GLY A 36 2.82 -8.69 20.41
CA GLY A 36 4.11 -8.08 20.71
C GLY A 36 4.81 -7.52 19.48
N LEU A 37 4.08 -6.77 18.64
CA LEU A 37 4.56 -6.21 17.37
C LEU A 37 5.08 -4.78 17.59
N SER A 38 6.34 -4.63 17.97
CA SER A 38 7.00 -3.33 18.10
C SER A 38 7.28 -2.64 16.76
N SER A 39 7.17 -3.37 15.66
CA SER A 39 7.34 -2.85 14.29
C SER A 39 6.12 -2.06 13.78
N CYS A 40 4.96 -2.12 14.46
CA CYS A 40 3.75 -1.41 14.07
C CYS A 40 3.67 -0.06 14.77
N CYS A 41 3.69 1.03 13.99
CA CYS A 41 3.63 2.40 14.48
C CYS A 41 2.29 3.03 14.05
N PHE A 42 1.56 3.59 15.02
CA PHE A 42 0.26 4.25 14.77
C PHE A 42 0.40 5.75 14.90
N PHE A 43 -0.02 6.45 13.87
CA PHE A 43 -0.03 7.91 13.83
C PHE A 43 -1.47 8.43 13.69
N THR A 44 -1.67 9.67 14.11
CA THR A 44 -2.92 10.40 13.89
C THR A 44 -3.03 10.82 12.42
N TRP A 45 -4.16 11.42 12.07
CA TRP A 45 -4.36 12.03 10.77
C TRP A 45 -3.27 13.07 10.49
N GLN A 46 -2.75 13.06 9.26
CA GLN A 46 -1.75 14.01 8.79
C GLN A 46 -2.42 15.16 8.04
N ASP A 47 -1.91 16.37 8.22
CA ASP A 47 -2.33 17.53 7.44
C ASP A 47 -1.85 17.43 5.97
N ARG A 48 -2.33 18.35 5.13
CA ARG A 48 -2.00 18.37 3.70
C ARG A 48 -0.52 18.62 3.43
N ASP A 49 0.13 19.38 4.28
CA ASP A 49 1.54 19.75 4.08
C ASP A 49 2.47 18.60 4.47
N THR A 50 2.09 17.81 5.47
CA THR A 50 2.86 16.66 5.97
C THR A 50 2.59 15.38 5.15
N LEU A 51 1.38 15.23 4.58
CA LEU A 51 0.97 14.01 3.90
C LEU A 51 1.92 13.56 2.76
N PRO A 52 2.40 14.43 1.86
CA PRO A 52 3.32 14.03 0.79
C PRO A 52 4.62 13.41 1.32
N TYR A 53 5.17 13.96 2.40
CA TYR A 53 6.39 13.44 3.03
C TYR A 53 6.16 12.10 3.71
N SER A 54 5.02 11.94 4.38
CA SER A 54 4.64 10.67 5.00
C SER A 54 4.45 9.56 3.97
N LEU A 55 3.89 9.88 2.80
CA LEU A 55 3.73 8.93 1.70
C LEU A 55 5.07 8.60 1.04
N ALA A 56 5.92 9.62 0.80
CA ALA A 56 7.23 9.46 0.19
C ALA A 56 8.24 8.69 1.08
N ALA A 57 7.99 8.63 2.39
CA ALA A 57 8.80 7.85 3.32
C ALA A 57 8.53 6.34 3.25
N ALA A 58 7.52 5.91 2.48
CA ALA A 58 7.14 4.51 2.38
C ALA A 58 7.89 3.82 1.25
N ASP A 59 8.63 2.76 1.56
CA ASP A 59 9.22 1.85 0.56
C ASP A 59 8.17 1.01 -0.17
N VAL A 60 7.01 0.80 0.46
CA VAL A 60 5.85 0.07 -0.11
C VAL A 60 4.55 0.73 0.35
N GLY A 61 3.73 1.15 -0.60
CA GLY A 61 2.39 1.68 -0.35
C GLY A 61 1.35 0.57 -0.25
N VAL A 62 0.59 0.54 0.86
CA VAL A 62 -0.47 -0.47 1.04
C VAL A 62 -1.84 0.10 0.70
N VAL A 63 -2.52 -0.53 -0.26
CA VAL A 63 -3.89 -0.20 -0.67
C VAL A 63 -4.81 -1.37 -0.38
N THR A 64 -5.92 -1.11 0.31
CA THR A 64 -6.94 -2.14 0.59
C THR A 64 -8.27 -1.75 -0.02
N LEU A 65 -8.96 -2.71 -0.62
CA LEU A 65 -10.26 -2.53 -1.24
C LEU A 65 -11.20 -3.63 -0.75
N ASN A 66 -12.42 -3.26 -0.36
CA ASN A 66 -13.43 -4.22 0.04
C ASN A 66 -14.08 -4.87 -1.18
N ASP A 67 -14.56 -6.10 -1.01
CA ASP A 67 -15.23 -6.88 -2.06
C ASP A 67 -16.45 -6.14 -2.66
N GLU A 68 -17.19 -5.39 -1.83
CA GLU A 68 -18.38 -4.63 -2.24
C GLU A 68 -18.09 -3.45 -3.18
N THR A 69 -16.91 -2.85 -3.09
CA THR A 69 -16.50 -1.68 -3.88
C THR A 69 -15.49 -2.01 -4.98
N ALA A 70 -15.09 -3.27 -5.07
CA ALA A 70 -13.99 -3.73 -5.91
C ALA A 70 -14.20 -3.48 -7.41
N GLN A 71 -15.45 -3.48 -7.89
CA GLN A 71 -15.77 -3.34 -9.31
C GLN A 71 -16.04 -1.89 -9.75
N VAL A 72 -16.12 -0.95 -8.80
CA VAL A 72 -16.66 0.40 -9.09
C VAL A 72 -15.65 1.52 -8.91
N SER A 73 -14.54 1.31 -8.20
CA SER A 73 -13.58 2.40 -7.96
C SER A 73 -12.20 1.93 -7.52
N VAL A 74 -11.19 2.71 -7.90
CA VAL A 74 -9.84 2.65 -7.35
C VAL A 74 -9.75 3.64 -6.19
N PRO A 75 -9.28 3.26 -4.99
CA PRO A 75 -9.14 4.18 -3.87
C PRO A 75 -8.23 5.36 -4.21
N SER A 76 -8.64 6.59 -3.88
CA SER A 76 -7.91 7.82 -4.20
C SER A 76 -6.46 7.83 -3.68
N LYS A 77 -6.20 7.18 -2.55
CA LYS A 77 -4.83 7.04 -2.02
C LYS A 77 -3.87 6.31 -2.97
N THR A 78 -4.39 5.48 -3.89
CA THR A 78 -3.57 4.83 -4.92
C THR A 78 -2.84 5.87 -5.75
N TYR A 79 -3.54 6.89 -6.24
CA TYR A 79 -2.96 7.94 -7.06
C TYR A 79 -1.92 8.77 -6.32
N ASN A 80 -2.14 9.02 -5.02
CA ASN A 80 -1.16 9.69 -4.17
C ASN A 80 0.13 8.85 -3.99
N LEU A 81 -0.01 7.53 -3.84
CA LEU A 81 1.12 6.61 -3.74
C LEU A 81 1.88 6.51 -5.08
N LEU A 82 1.16 6.50 -6.21
CA LEU A 82 1.80 6.56 -7.53
C LEU A 82 2.60 7.85 -7.70
N ALA A 83 2.04 9.00 -7.28
CA ALA A 83 2.69 10.30 -7.41
C ALA A 83 4.01 10.42 -6.64
N VAL A 84 4.15 9.70 -5.53
CA VAL A 84 5.41 9.63 -4.76
C VAL A 84 6.30 8.46 -5.16
N GLY A 85 5.92 7.69 -6.18
CA GLY A 85 6.70 6.58 -6.69
C GLY A 85 6.72 5.35 -5.76
N ALA A 86 5.73 5.15 -4.92
CA ALA A 86 5.71 3.99 -4.04
C ALA A 86 5.34 2.71 -4.80
N PRO A 87 6.15 1.62 -4.71
CA PRO A 87 5.71 0.28 -5.10
C PRO A 87 4.45 -0.12 -4.34
N LEU A 88 3.50 -0.78 -5.01
CA LEU A 88 2.20 -1.08 -4.39
C LEU A 88 2.10 -2.52 -3.88
N LEU A 89 1.58 -2.68 -2.67
CA LEU A 89 1.00 -3.90 -2.15
C LEU A 89 -0.51 -3.69 -2.02
N CYS A 90 -1.27 -4.31 -2.90
CA CYS A 90 -2.72 -4.18 -2.90
C CYS A 90 -3.39 -5.41 -2.29
N ILE A 91 -4.44 -5.20 -1.49
CA ILE A 91 -5.30 -6.27 -0.97
C ILE A 91 -6.69 -6.04 -1.52
N ALA A 92 -7.03 -6.77 -2.58
CA ALA A 92 -8.28 -6.62 -3.30
C ALA A 92 -8.61 -7.90 -4.08
N PRO A 93 -9.87 -8.09 -4.51
CA PRO A 93 -10.21 -9.14 -5.46
C PRO A 93 -9.40 -9.03 -6.75
N LYS A 94 -8.95 -10.16 -7.29
CA LYS A 94 -8.12 -10.20 -8.52
C LYS A 94 -8.84 -9.68 -9.77
N CYS A 95 -10.17 -9.61 -9.74
CA CYS A 95 -11.00 -9.04 -10.81
C CYS A 95 -11.27 -7.53 -10.62
N SER A 96 -10.66 -6.86 -9.65
CA SER A 96 -10.88 -5.44 -9.37
C SER A 96 -10.12 -4.52 -10.32
N GLU A 97 -10.64 -3.30 -10.53
CA GLU A 97 -9.93 -2.23 -11.26
C GLU A 97 -8.56 -1.93 -10.64
N LEU A 98 -8.43 -2.04 -9.32
CA LEU A 98 -7.15 -1.86 -8.64
C LEU A 98 -6.15 -2.96 -9.04
N ALA A 99 -6.58 -4.22 -9.13
CA ALA A 99 -5.71 -5.32 -9.56
C ALA A 99 -5.30 -5.16 -11.03
N TYR A 100 -6.23 -4.72 -11.90
CA TYR A 100 -5.92 -4.40 -13.29
C TYR A 100 -4.89 -3.28 -13.40
N LEU A 101 -5.07 -2.16 -12.67
CA LEU A 101 -4.14 -1.04 -12.65
C LEU A 101 -2.73 -1.49 -12.27
N VAL A 102 -2.60 -2.23 -11.17
CA VAL A 102 -1.30 -2.70 -10.68
C VAL A 102 -0.61 -3.63 -11.67
N SER A 103 -1.37 -4.51 -12.32
CA SER A 103 -0.85 -5.42 -13.36
C SER A 103 -0.47 -4.68 -14.64
N HIS A 104 -1.29 -3.71 -15.06
CA HIS A 104 -1.07 -2.95 -16.29
C HIS A 104 0.23 -2.12 -16.23
N TYR A 105 0.47 -1.46 -15.11
CA TYR A 105 1.67 -0.63 -14.92
C TYR A 105 2.87 -1.38 -14.36
N ASP A 106 2.75 -2.66 -14.02
CA ASP A 106 3.81 -3.45 -13.38
C ASP A 106 4.48 -2.68 -12.22
N ASN A 107 3.66 -2.12 -11.33
CA ASN A 107 4.13 -1.24 -10.24
C ASN A 107 3.88 -1.80 -8.84
N GLY A 108 3.56 -3.08 -8.76
CA GLY A 108 3.28 -3.74 -7.49
C GLY A 108 2.66 -5.11 -7.65
N THR A 109 2.02 -5.58 -6.60
CA THR A 109 1.30 -6.87 -6.62
C THR A 109 -0.01 -6.77 -5.87
N CYS A 110 -1.05 -7.39 -6.43
CA CYS A 110 -2.36 -7.50 -5.80
C CYS A 110 -2.58 -8.90 -5.24
N PHE A 111 -3.00 -8.95 -3.98
CA PHE A 111 -3.21 -10.18 -3.21
C PHE A 111 -4.68 -10.29 -2.79
N ASP A 112 -5.17 -11.52 -2.67
CA ASP A 112 -6.38 -11.80 -1.92
C ASP A 112 -6.12 -11.63 -0.41
N LYS A 113 -7.16 -11.30 0.35
CA LYS A 113 -7.07 -11.13 1.82
C LYS A 113 -6.59 -12.37 2.57
N SER A 114 -6.73 -13.54 2.00
CA SER A 114 -6.25 -14.82 2.54
C SER A 114 -4.77 -15.09 2.29
N GLU A 115 -4.14 -14.41 1.33
CA GLU A 115 -2.77 -14.65 0.87
C GLU A 115 -1.71 -13.99 1.78
N VAL A 116 -1.90 -14.06 3.10
CA VAL A 116 -1.06 -13.37 4.12
C VAL A 116 0.43 -13.71 3.99
N ARG A 117 0.75 -14.98 3.72
CA ARG A 117 2.14 -15.42 3.56
C ARG A 117 2.77 -14.84 2.30
N LEU A 118 2.05 -14.85 1.18
CA LEU A 118 2.55 -14.27 -0.07
C LEU A 118 2.80 -12.76 0.05
N MET A 119 1.97 -12.03 0.81
CA MET A 119 2.23 -10.62 1.13
C MET A 119 3.52 -10.43 1.93
N ALA A 120 3.78 -11.29 2.92
CA ALA A 120 5.02 -11.25 3.69
C ALA A 120 6.24 -11.55 2.80
N ASP A 121 6.16 -12.58 1.96
CA ASP A 121 7.23 -12.95 1.02
C ASP A 121 7.50 -11.83 0.00
N TYR A 122 6.47 -11.14 -0.47
CA TYR A 122 6.60 -9.98 -1.35
C TYR A 122 7.35 -8.82 -0.67
N ILE A 123 7.02 -8.50 0.58
CA ILE A 123 7.74 -7.46 1.35
C ILE A 123 9.22 -7.84 1.52
N LEU A 124 9.51 -9.10 1.86
CA LEU A 124 10.89 -9.59 1.98
C LEU A 124 11.63 -9.53 0.63
N THR A 125 10.95 -9.86 -0.46
CA THR A 125 11.53 -9.77 -1.80
C THR A 125 11.92 -8.33 -2.12
N LEU A 126 11.06 -7.36 -1.86
CA LEU A 126 11.36 -5.94 -2.08
C LEU A 126 12.49 -5.45 -1.17
N LYS A 127 12.47 -5.82 0.12
CA LYS A 127 13.54 -5.48 1.07
C LYS A 127 14.92 -5.94 0.58
N ASN A 128 15.00 -7.13 -0.02
CA ASN A 128 16.26 -7.76 -0.42
C ASN A 128 16.63 -7.53 -1.90
N ASN A 129 15.79 -6.84 -2.66
CA ASN A 129 16.01 -6.60 -4.09
C ASN A 129 15.76 -5.12 -4.45
N MET A 130 16.80 -4.32 -4.28
CA MET A 130 16.76 -2.88 -4.57
C MET A 130 16.48 -2.57 -6.05
N GLU A 131 16.92 -3.43 -6.96
CA GLU A 131 16.67 -3.26 -8.41
C GLU A 131 15.18 -3.42 -8.71
N LEU A 132 14.55 -4.46 -8.17
CA LEU A 132 13.10 -4.65 -8.28
C LEU A 132 12.34 -3.49 -7.65
N GLN A 133 12.70 -3.09 -6.44
CA GLN A 133 12.07 -1.97 -5.74
C GLN A 133 12.15 -0.69 -6.58
N LYS A 134 13.34 -0.37 -7.10
CA LYS A 134 13.54 0.79 -7.98
C LYS A 134 12.70 0.70 -9.25
N ARG A 135 12.67 -0.44 -9.93
CA ARG A 135 11.87 -0.65 -11.13
C ARG A 135 10.39 -0.41 -10.89
N LEU A 136 9.84 -0.97 -9.81
CA LEU A 136 8.43 -0.76 -9.43
C LEU A 136 8.14 0.70 -9.06
N SER A 137 9.09 1.36 -8.41
CA SER A 137 9.01 2.79 -8.08
C SER A 137 8.99 3.66 -9.36
N ASP A 138 9.89 3.42 -10.30
CA ASP A 138 9.92 4.12 -11.58
C ASP A 138 8.61 3.90 -12.36
N ASN A 139 8.06 2.69 -12.33
CA ASN A 139 6.78 2.34 -12.93
C ASN A 139 5.61 3.07 -12.26
N SER A 140 5.60 3.22 -10.93
CA SER A 140 4.60 4.01 -10.22
C SER A 140 4.65 5.49 -10.62
N CYS A 141 5.85 6.08 -10.68
CA CYS A 141 6.03 7.45 -11.18
C CYS A 141 5.54 7.63 -12.63
N ASN A 142 5.76 6.64 -13.48
CA ASN A 142 5.27 6.68 -14.86
C ASN A 142 3.75 6.57 -14.92
N ALA A 143 3.15 5.64 -14.16
CA ALA A 143 1.70 5.50 -14.05
C ALA A 143 1.02 6.80 -13.59
N ALA A 144 1.64 7.53 -12.64
CA ALA A 144 1.09 8.78 -12.14
C ALA A 144 0.85 9.84 -13.23
N LYS A 145 1.62 9.80 -14.32
CA LYS A 145 1.50 10.76 -15.44
C LYS A 145 0.18 10.61 -16.20
N ASP A 146 -0.43 9.42 -16.15
CA ASP A 146 -1.71 9.15 -16.81
C ASP A 146 -2.92 9.63 -15.98
N PHE A 147 -2.69 9.93 -14.69
CA PHE A 147 -3.74 10.36 -13.75
C PHE A 147 -3.62 11.85 -13.36
N THR A 148 -3.29 12.70 -14.32
CA THR A 148 -3.22 14.16 -14.12
C THR A 148 -4.56 14.83 -14.43
N TYR A 149 -4.74 16.06 -13.91
CA TYR A 149 -5.90 16.88 -14.23
C TYR A 149 -6.06 17.14 -15.74
N GLN A 150 -4.93 17.31 -16.46
CA GLN A 150 -4.96 17.50 -17.92
C GLN A 150 -5.54 16.28 -18.63
N ASN A 151 -5.21 15.07 -18.16
CA ASN A 151 -5.71 13.84 -18.77
C ASN A 151 -7.19 13.59 -18.46
N ALA A 152 -7.72 14.13 -17.34
CA ALA A 152 -9.15 14.06 -17.03
C ALA A 152 -10.02 14.75 -18.10
N GLN A 153 -9.50 15.75 -18.81
CA GLN A 153 -10.23 16.45 -19.89
C GLN A 153 -10.49 15.56 -21.12
N ASN A 154 -9.77 14.45 -21.28
CA ASN A 154 -9.98 13.50 -22.38
C ASN A 154 -11.21 12.59 -22.17
N TYR A 155 -11.85 12.66 -20.97
CA TYR A 155 -13.00 11.83 -20.61
C TYR A 155 -14.32 12.64 -20.45
N VAL A 156 -14.33 13.88 -20.91
CA VAL A 156 -15.52 14.77 -20.85
C VAL A 156 -16.12 14.97 -22.26
#